data_abf4eec7f612d31687be3d0684e3566e
#
_entry.id   abf4eec7f612d31687be3d0684e3566e
#
_cell.length_a   1.000
_cell.length_b   1.000
_cell.length_c   1.000
_cell.angle_alpha   90.00
_cell.angle_beta   90.00
_cell.angle_gamma   90.00
#
_symmetry.space_group_name_H-M   'P 1'
#
loop_
_entity.id
_entity.type
_entity.pdbx_description
1 polymer ?
#
loop_
_entity_poly.entity_id
_entity_poly.type
_entity_poly.pdbx_seq_one_letter_code
_entity_poly.pdbx_strand_id
1 'polypeptide(L)'
;MLASSLPEAPIGFAVSLCQNAGRMPSRLHALRGAISVERDESDAILEATSELMREILERNELSPEDVVSCIFTVTDDLTAEFPAVAARQLGFEQVPLLCAREIPVPGSLPRVIRVLIHYYADEDHRARHVYLREAATLREDLQAAQ
;
A
#
# COMPACT_ATOMS: atom_id res chain seq x y z
N MET A 1 -6.12 -56.77 35.16
CA MET A 1 -6.83 -55.50 34.88
C MET A 1 -5.85 -54.47 34.40
N LEU A 2 -5.81 -54.23 33.11
CA LEU A 2 -4.96 -53.24 32.52
C LEU A 2 -5.81 -51.99 32.23
N ALA A 3 -5.60 -50.93 33.02
CA ALA A 3 -6.19 -49.61 32.72
C ALA A 3 -5.36 -48.97 31.59
N SER A 4 -5.88 -48.94 30.38
CA SER A 4 -5.28 -48.19 29.30
C SER A 4 -5.62 -46.71 29.47
N SER A 5 -4.63 -45.95 29.91
CA SER A 5 -4.73 -44.49 29.90
C SER A 5 -4.64 -43.99 28.47
N LEU A 6 -5.69 -43.34 28.00
CA LEU A 6 -5.69 -42.59 26.75
C LEU A 6 -4.75 -41.38 26.91
N PRO A 7 -3.94 -41.06 25.91
CA PRO A 7 -3.11 -39.87 25.98
C PRO A 7 -4.01 -38.60 25.91
N GLU A 8 -3.87 -37.74 26.90
CA GLU A 8 -4.48 -36.42 26.87
C GLU A 8 -3.96 -35.63 25.68
N ALA A 9 -4.86 -35.14 24.85
CA ALA A 9 -4.50 -34.22 23.77
C ALA A 9 -3.95 -32.91 24.34
N PRO A 10 -2.85 -32.36 23.78
CA PRO A 10 -2.26 -31.13 24.30
C PRO A 10 -3.25 -29.96 24.19
N ILE A 11 -3.51 -29.33 25.33
CA ILE A 11 -4.45 -28.20 25.53
C ILE A 11 -4.13 -27.01 24.63
N GLY A 12 -2.94 -26.90 24.04
CA GLY A 12 -2.50 -25.83 23.20
C GLY A 12 -3.16 -25.75 21.80
N PHE A 13 -3.74 -26.87 21.32
CA PHE A 13 -4.34 -26.91 19.97
C PHE A 13 -5.76 -26.32 19.93
N ALA A 14 -6.50 -26.36 21.02
CA ALA A 14 -7.88 -25.88 21.09
C ALA A 14 -7.96 -24.34 21.18
N VAL A 15 -6.93 -23.67 21.72
CA VAL A 15 -6.91 -22.22 21.90
C VAL A 15 -6.70 -21.48 20.58
N SER A 16 -5.96 -22.08 19.64
CA SER A 16 -5.70 -21.49 18.33
C SER A 16 -6.93 -21.47 17.42
N LEU A 17 -7.85 -22.41 17.57
CA LEU A 17 -9.08 -22.50 16.80
C LEU A 17 -10.16 -21.49 17.25
N CYS A 18 -10.18 -21.15 18.54
CA CYS A 18 -11.15 -20.18 19.07
C CYS A 18 -10.80 -18.72 18.78
N GLN A 19 -9.52 -18.39 18.55
CA GLN A 19 -9.10 -17.03 18.23
C GLN A 19 -9.46 -16.59 16.80
N ASN A 20 -9.78 -17.52 15.91
CA ASN A 20 -10.20 -17.26 14.54
C ASN A 20 -11.74 -17.28 14.34
N ALA A 21 -12.51 -17.59 15.37
CA ALA A 21 -13.96 -17.58 15.29
C ALA A 21 -14.50 -16.15 15.34
N GLY A 22 -14.63 -15.50 14.17
CA GLY A 22 -15.18 -14.15 14.01
C GLY A 22 -14.34 -13.20 13.17
N ARG A 23 -13.14 -13.61 12.77
CA ARG A 23 -12.36 -12.83 11.81
C ARG A 23 -12.83 -13.15 10.40
N MET A 24 -13.31 -12.13 9.68
CA MET A 24 -13.64 -12.28 8.26
C MET A 24 -12.41 -12.80 7.50
N PRO A 25 -12.59 -13.69 6.49
CA PRO A 25 -11.46 -14.12 5.67
C PRO A 25 -10.74 -12.92 5.09
N SER A 26 -9.42 -12.87 5.23
CA SER A 26 -8.60 -11.83 4.65
C SER A 26 -8.03 -12.27 3.31
N ARG A 27 -7.91 -11.33 2.39
CA ARG A 27 -7.39 -11.54 1.05
C ARG A 27 -6.31 -10.51 0.74
N LEU A 28 -5.39 -10.88 -0.13
CA LEU A 28 -4.42 -9.96 -0.71
C LEU A 28 -5.10 -9.07 -1.75
N HIS A 29 -5.00 -7.77 -1.56
CA HIS A 29 -5.48 -6.74 -2.47
C HIS A 29 -4.32 -5.91 -3.00
N ALA A 30 -4.56 -5.16 -4.06
CA ALA A 30 -3.63 -4.17 -4.57
C ALA A 30 -4.35 -2.87 -4.90
N LEU A 31 -3.71 -1.75 -4.66
CA LEU A 31 -4.19 -0.44 -5.06
C LEU A 31 -3.08 0.39 -5.70
N ARG A 32 -3.48 1.39 -6.46
CA ARG A 32 -2.58 2.36 -7.07
C ARG A 32 -2.86 3.75 -6.54
N GLY A 33 -1.80 4.54 -6.48
CA GLY A 33 -1.90 5.96 -6.20
C GLY A 33 -0.96 6.77 -7.08
N ALA A 34 -1.26 8.03 -7.25
CA ALA A 34 -0.38 8.97 -7.94
C ALA A 34 -0.58 10.40 -7.43
N ILE A 35 0.49 11.17 -7.46
CA ILE A 35 0.49 12.59 -7.12
C ILE A 35 1.51 13.32 -7.99
N SER A 36 1.20 14.54 -8.40
CA SER A 36 2.18 15.42 -9.03
C SER A 36 2.96 16.21 -7.99
N VAL A 37 4.20 16.55 -8.32
CA VAL A 37 5.10 17.35 -7.48
C VAL A 37 5.35 18.68 -8.18
N GLU A 38 5.32 19.79 -7.44
CA GLU A 38 5.48 21.12 -8.03
C GLU A 38 6.89 21.36 -8.58
N ARG A 39 7.91 20.82 -7.91
CA ARG A 39 9.32 21.02 -8.27
C ARG A 39 10.17 19.85 -7.80
N ASP A 40 11.30 19.64 -8.47
CA ASP A 40 12.28 18.60 -8.11
C ASP A 40 13.15 19.08 -6.94
N GLU A 41 12.59 19.03 -5.76
CA GLU A 41 13.27 19.32 -4.49
C GLU A 41 12.92 18.24 -3.46
N SER A 42 13.88 17.92 -2.59
CA SER A 42 13.71 16.90 -1.56
C SER A 42 12.45 17.10 -0.73
N ASP A 43 12.26 18.30 -0.18
CA ASP A 43 11.09 18.61 0.66
C ASP A 43 9.77 18.49 -0.10
N ALA A 44 9.73 18.94 -1.35
CA ALA A 44 8.53 18.85 -2.19
C ALA A 44 8.16 17.39 -2.50
N ILE A 45 9.13 16.54 -2.77
CA ILE A 45 8.93 15.10 -3.01
C ILE A 45 8.44 14.41 -1.75
N LEU A 46 9.05 14.68 -0.60
CA LEU A 46 8.65 14.08 0.67
C LEU A 46 7.26 14.51 1.10
N GLU A 47 6.93 15.79 0.95
CA GLU A 47 5.59 16.32 1.28
C GLU A 47 4.51 15.69 0.41
N ALA A 48 4.71 15.68 -0.91
CA ALA A 48 3.75 15.08 -1.85
C ALA A 48 3.57 13.58 -1.60
N THR A 49 4.65 12.84 -1.35
CA THR A 49 4.58 11.42 -1.04
C THR A 49 3.83 11.18 0.27
N SER A 50 4.09 11.98 1.30
CA SER A 50 3.41 11.88 2.59
C SER A 50 1.91 12.15 2.45
N GLU A 51 1.52 13.15 1.67
CA GLU A 51 0.12 13.45 1.37
C GLU A 51 -0.55 12.26 0.68
N LEU A 52 0.07 11.71 -0.37
CA LEU A 52 -0.46 10.56 -1.09
C LEU A 52 -0.64 9.34 -0.18
N MET A 53 0.36 9.01 0.61
CA MET A 53 0.34 7.84 1.49
C MET A 53 -0.72 7.97 2.59
N ARG A 54 -0.87 9.15 3.20
CA ARG A 54 -1.92 9.40 4.20
C ARG A 54 -3.31 9.24 3.61
N GLU A 55 -3.57 9.83 2.45
CA GLU A 55 -4.84 9.69 1.75
C GLU A 55 -5.17 8.24 1.39
N ILE A 56 -4.17 7.48 0.95
CA ILE A 56 -4.34 6.05 0.64
C ILE A 56 -4.74 5.27 1.90
N LEU A 57 -4.02 5.46 3.00
CA LEU A 57 -4.32 4.75 4.26
C LEU A 57 -5.70 5.11 4.79
N GLU A 58 -6.04 6.39 4.80
CA GLU A 58 -7.32 6.88 5.30
C GLU A 58 -8.50 6.36 4.47
N ARG A 59 -8.45 6.54 3.15
CA ARG A 59 -9.55 6.13 2.26
C ARG A 59 -9.77 4.63 2.19
N ASN A 60 -8.75 3.84 2.48
CA ASN A 60 -8.84 2.38 2.46
C ASN A 60 -8.89 1.77 3.86
N GLU A 61 -8.91 2.60 4.90
CA GLU A 61 -8.95 2.15 6.31
C GLU A 61 -7.81 1.18 6.64
N LEU A 62 -6.60 1.50 6.16
CA LEU A 62 -5.40 0.68 6.31
C LEU A 62 -4.43 1.30 7.31
N SER A 63 -3.66 0.42 7.94
CA SER A 63 -2.46 0.78 8.69
C SER A 63 -1.21 0.16 8.05
N PRO A 64 0.00 0.64 8.37
CA PRO A 64 1.22 0.04 7.82
C PRO A 64 1.36 -1.47 8.04
N GLU A 65 0.79 -2.01 9.13
CA GLU A 65 0.83 -3.44 9.45
C GLU A 65 0.04 -4.30 8.45
N ASP A 66 -0.93 -3.71 7.75
CA ASP A 66 -1.71 -4.41 6.73
C ASP A 66 -0.96 -4.54 5.41
N VAL A 67 0.07 -3.73 5.22
CA VAL A 67 0.78 -3.58 3.95
C VAL A 67 1.89 -4.62 3.82
N VAL A 68 1.90 -5.31 2.69
CA VAL A 68 2.88 -6.34 2.34
C VAL A 68 4.09 -5.74 1.64
N SER A 69 3.85 -4.85 0.67
CA SER A 69 4.92 -4.18 -0.09
C SER A 69 4.42 -2.92 -0.78
N CYS A 70 5.35 -2.00 -1.04
CA CYS A 70 5.09 -0.80 -1.84
C CYS A 70 6.16 -0.66 -2.92
N ILE A 71 5.73 -0.37 -4.14
CA ILE A 71 6.60 0.00 -5.24
C ILE A 71 6.27 1.43 -5.64
N PHE A 72 7.25 2.32 -5.47
CA PHE A 72 7.17 3.70 -5.94
C PHE A 72 7.81 3.82 -7.31
N THR A 73 7.21 4.60 -8.18
CA THR A 73 7.85 5.04 -9.41
C THR A 73 7.87 6.55 -9.49
N VAL A 74 8.88 7.09 -10.12
CA VAL A 74 9.03 8.53 -10.34
C VAL A 74 9.32 8.79 -11.81
N THR A 75 8.80 9.88 -12.33
CA THR A 75 9.20 10.38 -13.66
C THR A 75 10.67 10.79 -13.63
N ASP A 76 11.33 10.78 -14.77
CA ASP A 76 12.77 11.00 -14.90
C ASP A 76 13.24 12.42 -14.49
N ASP A 77 12.30 13.36 -14.38
CA ASP A 77 12.53 14.73 -13.92
C ASP A 77 12.50 14.89 -12.39
N LEU A 78 12.23 13.82 -11.65
CA LEU A 78 12.30 13.79 -10.18
C LEU A 78 13.55 13.02 -9.74
N THR A 79 14.57 13.73 -9.27
CA THR A 79 15.87 13.16 -8.93
C THR A 79 16.37 13.56 -7.53
N ALA A 80 15.67 14.45 -6.84
CA ALA A 80 16.17 15.06 -5.62
C ALA A 80 16.06 14.17 -4.38
N GLU A 81 15.12 13.23 -4.33
CA GLU A 81 14.91 12.36 -3.16
C GLU A 81 14.15 11.07 -3.53
N PHE A 82 14.28 10.06 -2.68
CA PHE A 82 13.49 8.83 -2.77
C PHE A 82 12.13 9.00 -2.09
N PRO A 83 11.01 8.74 -2.78
CA PRO A 83 9.69 8.73 -2.14
C PRO A 83 9.59 7.79 -0.93
N ALA A 84 10.30 6.67 -0.96
CA ALA A 84 10.32 5.70 0.13
C ALA A 84 10.74 6.29 1.49
N VAL A 85 11.51 7.37 1.50
CA VAL A 85 11.90 8.07 2.74
C VAL A 85 10.66 8.59 3.46
N ALA A 86 9.71 9.20 2.74
CA ALA A 86 8.46 9.67 3.33
C ALA A 86 7.60 8.51 3.88
N ALA A 87 7.55 7.39 3.18
CA ALA A 87 6.84 6.21 3.66
C ALA A 87 7.42 5.67 4.97
N ARG A 88 8.74 5.58 5.08
CA ARG A 88 9.39 5.18 6.35
C ARG A 88 9.03 6.09 7.51
N GLN A 89 8.96 7.40 7.28
CA GLN A 89 8.56 8.38 8.29
C GLN A 89 7.10 8.20 8.75
N LEU A 90 6.26 7.54 7.96
CA LEU A 90 4.86 7.24 8.25
C LEU A 90 4.63 5.85 8.88
N GLY A 91 5.68 5.16 9.27
CA GLY A 91 5.58 3.86 9.94
C GLY A 91 5.77 2.65 9.02
N PHE A 92 6.24 2.84 7.78
CA PHE A 92 6.52 1.75 6.82
C PHE A 92 7.93 1.17 6.94
N GLU A 93 8.57 1.30 8.09
CA GLU A 93 9.95 0.86 8.30
C GLU A 93 10.15 -0.64 8.10
N GLN A 94 9.14 -1.45 8.43
CA GLN A 94 9.16 -2.90 8.30
C GLN A 94 8.58 -3.40 6.96
N VAL A 95 8.05 -2.51 6.14
CA VAL A 95 7.46 -2.85 4.85
C VAL A 95 8.53 -2.82 3.76
N PRO A 96 8.66 -3.85 2.92
CA PRO A 96 9.53 -3.80 1.75
C PRO A 96 9.11 -2.67 0.80
N LEU A 97 10.02 -1.74 0.56
CA LEU A 97 9.83 -0.57 -0.30
C LEU A 97 10.83 -0.61 -1.46
N LEU A 98 10.36 -0.32 -2.65
CA LEU A 98 11.19 -0.21 -3.85
C LEU A 98 10.87 1.08 -4.58
N CYS A 99 11.89 1.77 -5.07
CA CYS A 99 11.76 2.92 -5.95
C CYS A 99 12.31 2.57 -7.33
N ALA A 100 11.59 2.94 -8.38
CA ALA A 100 11.98 2.74 -9.76
C ALA A 100 11.69 3.98 -10.60
N ARG A 101 12.35 4.08 -11.74
CA ARG A 101 12.09 5.13 -12.73
C ARG A 101 10.99 4.69 -13.69
N GLU A 102 10.10 5.61 -14.05
CA GLU A 102 9.09 5.37 -15.06
C GLU A 102 9.67 5.42 -16.48
N ILE A 103 8.98 4.75 -17.40
CA ILE A 103 9.28 4.83 -18.82
C ILE A 103 9.00 6.26 -19.29
N PRO A 104 9.99 6.97 -19.88
CA PRO A 104 9.85 8.38 -20.26
C PRO A 104 9.10 8.54 -21.59
N VAL A 105 7.81 8.21 -21.61
CA VAL A 105 6.98 8.36 -22.80
C VAL A 105 6.77 9.85 -23.09
N PRO A 106 7.06 10.31 -24.33
CA PRO A 106 6.83 11.70 -24.68
C PRO A 106 5.37 12.13 -24.51
N GLY A 107 5.16 13.29 -23.91
CA GLY A 107 3.82 13.83 -23.64
C GLY A 107 3.16 13.32 -22.36
N SER A 108 3.81 12.41 -21.62
CA SER A 108 3.32 11.98 -20.31
C SER A 108 3.41 13.12 -19.28
N LEU A 109 2.53 13.07 -18.27
CA LEU A 109 2.49 14.08 -17.21
C LEU A 109 3.84 14.15 -16.48
N PRO A 110 4.47 15.33 -16.38
CA PRO A 110 5.76 15.49 -15.70
C PRO A 110 5.62 15.50 -14.18
N ARG A 111 6.74 15.26 -13.50
CA ARG A 111 6.88 15.33 -12.05
C ARG A 111 5.79 14.55 -11.30
N VAL A 112 5.66 13.28 -11.63
CA VAL A 112 4.67 12.38 -11.02
C VAL A 112 5.37 11.32 -10.19
N ILE A 113 4.82 11.09 -9.00
CA ILE A 113 5.11 9.94 -8.15
C ILE A 113 3.91 9.00 -8.23
N ARG A 114 4.14 7.73 -8.53
CA ARG A 114 3.13 6.67 -8.46
C ARG A 114 3.52 5.64 -7.42
N VAL A 115 2.52 4.97 -6.89
CA VAL A 115 2.72 3.85 -5.96
C VAL A 115 1.79 2.71 -6.30
N LEU A 116 2.31 1.50 -6.20
CA LEU A 116 1.53 0.26 -6.17
C LEU A 116 1.72 -0.36 -4.79
N ILE A 117 0.62 -0.63 -4.11
CA ILE A 117 0.61 -1.17 -2.74
C ILE A 117 -0.11 -2.50 -2.74
N HIS A 118 0.53 -3.52 -2.17
CA HIS A 118 -0.08 -4.81 -1.87
C HIS A 118 -0.36 -4.88 -0.37
N TYR A 119 -1.56 -5.29 0.01
CA TYR A 119 -2.00 -5.31 1.39
C TYR A 119 -3.06 -6.37 1.65
N TYR A 120 -3.22 -6.75 2.91
CA TYR A 120 -4.31 -7.62 3.33
C TYR A 120 -5.48 -6.81 3.87
N ALA A 121 -6.67 -7.18 3.46
CA ALA A 121 -7.93 -6.65 3.97
C ALA A 121 -9.01 -7.74 3.89
N ASP A 122 -10.19 -7.47 4.39
CA ASP A 122 -11.32 -8.38 4.30
C ASP A 122 -11.62 -8.76 2.84
N GLU A 123 -12.14 -9.95 2.61
CA GLU A 123 -12.37 -10.46 1.26
C GLU A 123 -13.30 -9.56 0.43
N ASP A 124 -14.27 -8.92 1.09
CA ASP A 124 -15.23 -8.00 0.46
C ASP A 124 -14.72 -6.56 0.33
N HIS A 125 -13.51 -6.27 0.84
CA HIS A 125 -12.89 -4.96 0.70
C HIS A 125 -12.73 -4.57 -0.76
N ARG A 126 -13.03 -3.32 -1.06
CA ARG A 126 -12.83 -2.74 -2.40
C ARG A 126 -11.73 -1.70 -2.36
N ALA A 127 -10.66 -1.95 -3.07
CA ALA A 127 -9.52 -1.03 -3.16
C ALA A 127 -9.97 0.31 -3.78
N ARG A 128 -9.64 1.40 -3.10
CA ARG A 128 -9.87 2.77 -3.57
C ARG A 128 -8.55 3.36 -4.02
N HIS A 129 -8.39 3.50 -5.34
CA HIS A 129 -7.23 4.16 -5.92
C HIS A 129 -7.27 5.66 -5.62
N VAL A 130 -6.11 6.28 -5.43
CA VAL A 130 -5.99 7.69 -5.03
C VAL A 130 -5.12 8.45 -6.02
N TYR A 131 -5.68 9.48 -6.63
CA TYR A 131 -4.99 10.36 -7.57
C TYR A 131 -5.16 11.80 -7.12
N LEU A 132 -4.05 12.47 -6.82
CA LEU A 132 -4.04 13.79 -6.21
C LEU A 132 -3.37 14.83 -7.10
N ARG A 133 -3.75 16.08 -6.92
CA ARG A 133 -3.23 17.24 -7.65
C ARG A 133 -3.41 17.05 -9.17
N GLU A 134 -2.42 17.37 -9.99
CA GLU A 134 -2.49 17.19 -11.44
C GLU A 134 -2.60 15.72 -11.87
N ALA A 135 -2.12 14.79 -11.05
CA ALA A 135 -2.28 13.35 -11.32
C ALA A 135 -3.75 12.90 -11.32
N ALA A 136 -4.66 13.69 -10.77
CA ALA A 136 -6.10 13.43 -10.83
C ALA A 136 -6.61 13.32 -12.29
N THR A 137 -5.97 13.97 -13.26
CA THR A 137 -6.30 13.87 -14.69
C THR A 137 -6.07 12.47 -15.25
N LEU A 138 -5.14 11.71 -14.67
CA LEU A 138 -4.88 10.32 -15.08
C LEU A 138 -6.05 9.37 -14.77
N ARG A 139 -6.99 9.79 -13.94
CA ARG A 139 -8.17 9.02 -13.57
C ARG A 139 -9.33 9.19 -14.55
N GLU A 140 -9.37 10.28 -15.29
CA GLU A 140 -10.45 10.55 -16.25
C GLU A 140 -10.52 9.47 -17.32
N ASP A 141 -9.38 8.96 -17.77
CA ASP A 141 -9.30 7.85 -18.73
C ASP A 141 -9.88 6.54 -18.19
N LEU A 142 -9.82 6.31 -16.90
CA LEU A 142 -10.37 5.11 -16.24
C LEU A 142 -11.88 5.24 -16.01
N GLN A 143 -12.41 6.46 -15.87
CA GLN A 143 -13.85 6.69 -15.73
C GLN A 143 -14.56 6.65 -17.09
N ALA A 144 -13.87 6.95 -18.16
CA ALA A 144 -14.41 6.85 -19.52
C ALA A 144 -14.47 5.40 -20.05
N ALA A 145 -13.81 4.45 -19.36
CA ALA A 145 -13.77 3.04 -19.73
C ALA A 145 -14.78 2.17 -18.96
N GLN A 146 -15.64 2.75 -18.12
CA GLN A 146 -16.77 2.13 -17.46
C GLN A 146 -18.06 2.68 -18.07
#